data_c31e7b62ddff6b176760bed6e2e6f9a6
#
_entry.id   c31e7b62ddff6b176760bed6e2e6f9a6
#
_cell.length_a   1.000
_cell.length_b   1.000
_cell.length_c   1.000
_cell.angle_alpha   90.00
_cell.angle_beta   90.00
_cell.angle_gamma   90.00
#
_symmetry.space_group_name_H-M   'P 1'
#
loop_
_entity.id
_entity.type
_entity.pdbx_description
1 polymer ?
#
loop_
_entity_poly.entity_id
_entity_poly.type
_entity_poly.pdbx_seq_one_letter_code
_entity_poly.pdbx_strand_id
1 'polypeptide(L)'
;VRPDGSTRAWYQRANNSQKLAAGFAVFNGLLTVLNQALSDEDEDGTLFYDKIPDYVKERNLIVMYDGKNYFTIPMPYGFSVFANIGSVSAEVASGSREIDEAMFFLANSFVSSFSPISFGQSEDLGKYALKAITPTVLKPLVDIAVNETHFGTPVHAENLPFGAPKPNSSMSFRSPDAVKQMFKWLNQVTDGTVHRAGDVDINPDSLWYLFQYFVGGAGQFITRSGETTFKLAHKLTDTPDLKLSYNDIPLLRKMYGEPSKYYDYGLYSERSNEIKTLMRELKDPTTRRSADNYEGVMYLDKLINKVNKMLKVIRAKKRDAKDIADYPTRAVTIQNLQDQERKLVMEFNKLYDVRRKQK
;
A
#
# COMPACT_ATOMS: atom_id res chain seq x y z
N VAL A 1 -23.47 21.83 38.75
CA VAL A 1 -24.84 21.80 39.25
C VAL A 1 -25.37 23.23 39.18
N ARG A 2 -26.56 23.43 38.64
CA ARG A 2 -27.25 24.73 38.62
C ARG A 2 -27.85 25.01 39.97
N PRO A 3 -28.18 26.29 40.29
CA PRO A 3 -28.84 26.63 41.54
C PRO A 3 -30.20 25.90 41.75
N ASP A 4 -30.83 25.44 40.67
CA ASP A 4 -32.03 24.64 40.64
C ASP A 4 -31.83 23.13 40.86
N GLY A 5 -30.59 22.70 41.16
CA GLY A 5 -30.24 21.30 41.36
C GLY A 5 -30.02 20.49 40.07
N SER A 6 -30.28 21.07 38.89
CA SER A 6 -30.08 20.37 37.62
C SER A 6 -28.60 20.24 37.25
N THR A 7 -28.23 19.13 36.59
CA THR A 7 -26.91 18.94 36.07
C THR A 7 -26.81 19.51 34.64
N ARG A 8 -25.73 20.24 34.36
CA ARG A 8 -25.44 20.66 32.97
C ARG A 8 -25.13 19.43 32.15
N ALA A 9 -25.61 19.40 30.93
CA ALA A 9 -25.17 18.41 29.95
C ALA A 9 -23.64 18.47 29.82
N TRP A 10 -23.00 17.35 29.51
CA TRP A 10 -21.53 17.23 29.47
C TRP A 10 -20.87 18.28 28.55
N TYR A 11 -21.46 18.56 27.38
CA TYR A 11 -20.94 19.55 26.43
C TYR A 11 -20.97 20.99 26.97
N GLN A 12 -21.86 21.31 27.92
CA GLN A 12 -21.89 22.62 28.62
C GLN A 12 -20.78 22.74 29.67
N ARG A 13 -20.32 21.59 30.19
CA ARG A 13 -19.22 21.51 31.17
C ARG A 13 -17.87 21.36 30.52
N ALA A 14 -17.85 20.85 29.27
CA ALA A 14 -16.65 20.64 28.52
C ALA A 14 -15.92 21.96 28.21
N ASN A 15 -14.61 21.95 28.33
CA ASN A 15 -13.80 23.07 27.90
C ASN A 15 -13.69 23.12 26.34
N ASN A 16 -13.13 24.18 25.79
CA ASN A 16 -13.07 24.40 24.35
C ASN A 16 -12.31 23.29 23.62
N SER A 17 -11.25 22.74 24.22
CA SER A 17 -10.48 21.65 23.64
C SER A 17 -11.29 20.36 23.55
N GLN A 18 -12.07 20.03 24.59
CA GLN A 18 -12.96 18.87 24.57
C GLN A 18 -14.07 19.00 23.55
N LYS A 19 -14.64 20.22 23.39
CA LYS A 19 -15.65 20.51 22.36
C LYS A 19 -15.06 20.35 20.96
N LEU A 20 -13.84 20.83 20.77
CA LEU A 20 -13.14 20.71 19.48
C LEU A 20 -12.85 19.25 19.15
N ALA A 21 -12.33 18.48 20.08
CA ALA A 21 -12.07 17.05 19.92
C ALA A 21 -13.34 16.26 19.58
N ALA A 22 -14.43 16.50 20.34
CA ALA A 22 -15.73 15.89 20.05
C ALA A 22 -16.29 16.35 18.68
N GLY A 23 -16.09 17.62 18.33
CA GLY A 23 -16.48 18.16 17.03
C GLY A 23 -15.76 17.45 15.87
N PHE A 24 -14.45 17.22 15.98
CA PHE A 24 -13.69 16.44 14.99
C PHE A 24 -14.19 15.00 14.86
N ALA A 25 -14.49 14.33 15.99
CA ALA A 25 -15.01 12.97 15.97
C ALA A 25 -16.38 12.90 15.27
N VAL A 26 -17.31 13.77 15.66
CA VAL A 26 -18.64 13.80 15.05
C VAL A 26 -18.58 14.17 13.58
N PHE A 27 -17.79 15.20 13.23
CA PHE A 27 -17.63 15.64 11.85
C PHE A 27 -17.08 14.53 10.96
N ASN A 28 -15.99 13.88 11.39
CA ASN A 28 -15.38 12.82 10.58
C ASN A 28 -16.24 11.55 10.53
N GLY A 29 -17.00 11.24 11.58
CA GLY A 29 -17.98 10.15 11.56
C GLY A 29 -19.09 10.40 10.52
N LEU A 30 -19.66 11.62 10.50
CA LEU A 30 -20.66 12.00 9.50
C LEU A 30 -20.07 12.04 8.09
N LEU A 31 -18.84 12.53 7.95
CA LEU A 31 -18.12 12.53 6.67
C LEU A 31 -17.87 11.10 6.15
N THR A 32 -17.57 10.17 7.06
CA THR A 32 -17.40 8.75 6.71
C THR A 32 -18.69 8.13 6.19
N VAL A 33 -19.82 8.37 6.87
CA VAL A 33 -21.14 7.93 6.40
C VAL A 33 -21.45 8.52 5.02
N LEU A 34 -21.19 9.80 4.84
CA LEU A 34 -21.36 10.46 3.53
C LEU A 34 -20.48 9.85 2.46
N ASN A 35 -19.20 9.59 2.75
CA ASN A 35 -18.27 8.97 1.84
C ASN A 35 -18.69 7.55 1.43
N GLN A 36 -19.19 6.74 2.38
CA GLN A 36 -19.74 5.42 2.08
C GLN A 36 -20.98 5.51 1.18
N ALA A 37 -21.85 6.48 1.43
CA ALA A 37 -23.05 6.73 0.62
C ALA A 37 -22.73 7.25 -0.80
N LEU A 38 -21.63 7.98 -0.96
CA LEU A 38 -21.18 8.51 -2.25
C LEU A 38 -20.24 7.56 -2.99
N SER A 39 -19.77 6.52 -2.33
CA SER A 39 -18.84 5.56 -2.92
C SER A 39 -19.59 4.54 -3.78
N ASP A 40 -19.09 4.32 -4.98
CA ASP A 40 -19.53 3.20 -5.80
C ASP A 40 -18.94 1.89 -5.28
N GLU A 41 -19.57 0.77 -5.65
CA GLU A 41 -19.03 -0.56 -5.44
C GLU A 41 -18.05 -0.93 -6.57
N ASP A 42 -16.95 -1.56 -6.23
CA ASP A 42 -16.04 -2.14 -7.21
C ASP A 42 -16.59 -3.49 -7.72
N GLU A 43 -15.94 -4.07 -8.72
CA GLU A 43 -16.35 -5.34 -9.35
C GLU A 43 -16.47 -6.50 -8.34
N ASP A 44 -15.85 -6.42 -7.18
CA ASP A 44 -15.93 -7.40 -6.09
C ASP A 44 -17.05 -7.11 -5.06
N GLY A 45 -17.80 -6.03 -5.23
CA GLY A 45 -18.87 -5.61 -4.34
C GLY A 45 -18.41 -4.88 -3.08
N THR A 46 -17.13 -4.49 -3.02
CA THR A 46 -16.59 -3.68 -1.93
C THR A 46 -16.62 -2.19 -2.32
N LEU A 47 -17.01 -1.31 -1.41
CA LEU A 47 -17.00 0.13 -1.64
C LEU A 47 -15.57 0.63 -1.91
N PHE A 48 -15.41 1.53 -2.87
CA PHE A 48 -14.10 2.16 -3.11
C PHE A 48 -13.57 2.92 -1.89
N TYR A 49 -14.45 3.46 -1.05
CA TYR A 49 -14.07 4.07 0.22
C TYR A 49 -13.36 3.07 1.16
N ASP A 50 -13.86 1.82 1.24
CA ASP A 50 -13.29 0.81 2.13
C ASP A 50 -11.92 0.33 1.64
N LYS A 51 -11.65 0.42 0.34
CA LYS A 51 -10.35 0.13 -0.29
C LYS A 51 -9.28 1.22 -0.08
N ILE A 52 -9.63 2.34 0.55
CA ILE A 52 -8.65 3.38 0.89
C ILE A 52 -7.75 2.86 2.02
N PRO A 53 -6.40 2.88 1.84
CA PRO A 53 -5.49 2.36 2.85
C PRO A 53 -5.61 3.09 4.19
N ASP A 54 -5.51 2.35 5.28
CA ASP A 54 -5.63 2.88 6.64
C ASP A 54 -4.65 4.01 6.95
N TYR A 55 -3.40 3.93 6.46
CA TYR A 55 -2.41 5.00 6.66
C TYR A 55 -2.80 6.34 5.99
N VAL A 56 -3.68 6.30 4.96
CA VAL A 56 -4.24 7.51 4.34
C VAL A 56 -5.37 8.06 5.20
N LYS A 57 -6.30 7.18 5.61
CA LYS A 57 -7.44 7.54 6.50
C LYS A 57 -6.96 8.07 7.85
N GLU A 58 -5.88 7.51 8.39
CA GLU A 58 -5.32 7.87 9.69
C GLU A 58 -4.90 9.35 9.78
N ARG A 59 -4.36 9.89 8.71
CA ARG A 59 -3.72 11.22 8.70
C ARG A 59 -4.49 12.29 7.94
N ASN A 60 -5.56 11.91 7.25
CA ASN A 60 -6.30 12.81 6.38
C ASN A 60 -7.81 12.66 6.59
N LEU A 61 -8.52 13.75 6.42
CA LEU A 61 -9.94 13.71 6.11
C LEU A 61 -10.10 13.28 4.66
N ILE A 62 -10.98 12.33 4.42
CA ILE A 62 -11.26 11.80 3.08
C ILE A 62 -12.57 12.41 2.60
N VAL A 63 -12.63 12.86 1.36
CA VAL A 63 -13.84 13.38 0.71
C VAL A 63 -13.98 12.72 -0.65
N MET A 64 -14.92 11.79 -0.78
CA MET A 64 -15.30 11.19 -2.06
C MET A 64 -16.01 12.21 -2.94
N TYR A 65 -15.73 12.22 -4.26
CA TYR A 65 -16.34 13.20 -5.18
C TYR A 65 -16.96 12.61 -6.44
N ASP A 66 -16.57 11.42 -6.88
CA ASP A 66 -17.11 10.80 -8.10
C ASP A 66 -17.43 9.29 -7.93
N GLY A 67 -17.68 8.87 -6.70
CA GLY A 67 -17.95 7.47 -6.35
C GLY A 67 -16.71 6.58 -6.29
N LYS A 68 -15.65 6.93 -6.99
CA LYS A 68 -14.40 6.16 -7.06
C LYS A 68 -13.20 6.89 -6.47
N ASN A 69 -13.06 8.16 -6.78
CA ASN A 69 -11.90 8.95 -6.41
C ASN A 69 -12.20 9.84 -5.21
N TYR A 70 -11.17 10.25 -4.52
CA TYR A 70 -11.31 11.05 -3.29
C TYR A 70 -10.26 12.16 -3.18
N PHE A 71 -10.61 13.20 -2.43
CA PHE A 71 -9.68 14.21 -1.95
C PHE A 71 -9.17 13.85 -0.57
N THR A 72 -7.92 14.21 -0.30
CA THR A 72 -7.34 14.14 1.03
C THR A 72 -7.06 15.53 1.57
N ILE A 73 -7.52 15.81 2.78
CA ILE A 73 -7.20 17.03 3.51
C ILE A 73 -6.39 16.63 4.74
N PRO A 74 -5.09 17.02 4.82
CA PRO A 74 -4.26 16.66 5.96
C PRO A 74 -4.84 17.17 7.27
N MET A 75 -4.94 16.31 8.27
CA MET A 75 -5.40 16.70 9.60
C MET A 75 -4.27 17.32 10.41
N PRO A 76 -4.58 18.30 11.28
CA PRO A 76 -3.61 18.85 12.23
C PRO A 76 -3.08 17.74 13.15
N TYR A 77 -1.79 17.84 13.47
CA TYR A 77 -1.11 16.87 14.33
C TYR A 77 -1.83 16.70 15.68
N GLY A 78 -2.07 15.47 16.09
CA GLY A 78 -2.76 15.12 17.33
C GLY A 78 -4.31 15.16 17.26
N PHE A 79 -4.91 15.85 16.29
CA PHE A 79 -6.36 15.87 16.11
C PHE A 79 -6.88 14.65 15.32
N SER A 80 -6.01 14.00 14.55
CA SER A 80 -6.32 12.80 13.78
C SER A 80 -6.92 11.69 14.65
N VAL A 81 -6.43 11.50 15.88
CA VAL A 81 -6.96 10.49 16.82
C VAL A 81 -8.45 10.68 17.07
N PHE A 82 -8.87 11.92 17.34
CA PHE A 82 -10.27 12.21 17.62
C PHE A 82 -11.13 12.03 16.35
N ALA A 83 -10.65 12.49 15.22
CA ALA A 83 -11.31 12.29 13.94
C ALA A 83 -11.46 10.78 13.62
N ASN A 84 -10.41 10.00 13.89
CA ASN A 84 -10.37 8.56 13.64
C ASN A 84 -11.35 7.78 14.55
N ILE A 85 -11.59 8.24 15.79
CA ILE A 85 -12.66 7.67 16.63
C ILE A 85 -14.02 7.80 15.92
N GLY A 86 -14.29 8.94 15.30
CA GLY A 86 -15.53 9.17 14.57
C GLY A 86 -15.66 8.28 13.33
N SER A 87 -14.62 8.25 12.46
CA SER A 87 -14.66 7.44 11.24
C SER A 87 -14.79 5.96 11.53
N VAL A 88 -13.99 5.44 12.46
CA VAL A 88 -14.02 4.02 12.84
C VAL A 88 -15.37 3.65 13.45
N SER A 89 -15.96 4.51 14.27
CA SER A 89 -17.30 4.27 14.82
C SER A 89 -18.34 4.16 13.71
N ALA A 90 -18.24 4.95 12.66
CA ALA A 90 -19.13 4.88 11.50
C ALA A 90 -18.88 3.62 10.67
N GLU A 91 -17.63 3.24 10.43
CA GLU A 91 -17.24 2.03 9.70
C GLU A 91 -17.72 0.74 10.42
N VAL A 92 -17.60 0.68 11.75
CA VAL A 92 -18.12 -0.44 12.55
C VAL A 92 -19.67 -0.46 12.53
N ALA A 93 -20.31 0.70 12.63
CA ALA A 93 -21.78 0.79 12.60
C ALA A 93 -22.37 0.38 11.24
N SER A 94 -21.66 0.64 10.14
CA SER A 94 -22.04 0.19 8.79
C SER A 94 -21.66 -1.26 8.48
N GLY A 95 -20.88 -1.91 9.35
CA GLY A 95 -20.38 -3.27 9.14
C GLY A 95 -19.22 -3.38 8.14
N SER A 96 -18.62 -2.25 7.75
CA SER A 96 -17.47 -2.24 6.83
C SER A 96 -16.14 -2.52 7.53
N ARG A 97 -16.10 -2.49 8.87
CA ARG A 97 -14.92 -2.83 9.67
C ARG A 97 -15.29 -3.68 10.88
N GLU A 98 -14.50 -4.69 11.17
CA GLU A 98 -14.65 -5.51 12.38
C GLU A 98 -14.14 -4.74 13.63
N ILE A 99 -14.65 -5.11 14.82
CA ILE A 99 -14.33 -4.37 16.07
C ILE A 99 -12.87 -4.52 16.47
N ASP A 100 -12.26 -5.68 16.27
CA ASP A 100 -10.86 -5.96 16.56
C ASP A 100 -9.92 -5.16 15.64
N GLU A 101 -10.22 -5.07 14.34
CA GLU A 101 -9.52 -4.20 13.40
C GLU A 101 -9.67 -2.71 13.78
N ALA A 102 -10.86 -2.31 14.20
CA ALA A 102 -11.16 -0.96 14.66
C ALA A 102 -10.31 -0.58 15.89
N MET A 103 -10.22 -1.46 16.86
CA MET A 103 -9.39 -1.27 18.05
C MET A 103 -7.91 -1.19 17.74
N PHE A 104 -7.43 -2.06 16.83
CA PHE A 104 -6.03 -2.03 16.38
C PHE A 104 -5.69 -0.73 15.64
N PHE A 105 -6.56 -0.29 14.73
CA PHE A 105 -6.39 0.98 14.02
C PHE A 105 -6.35 2.18 14.98
N LEU A 106 -7.26 2.25 15.96
CA LEU A 106 -7.28 3.34 16.94
C LEU A 106 -6.05 3.33 17.84
N ALA A 107 -5.60 2.16 18.29
CA ALA A 107 -4.38 2.02 19.07
C ALA A 107 -3.14 2.50 18.27
N ASN A 108 -3.04 2.10 17.00
CA ASN A 108 -1.97 2.55 16.12
C ASN A 108 -2.02 4.06 15.86
N SER A 109 -3.22 4.61 15.61
CA SER A 109 -3.44 6.04 15.42
C SER A 109 -3.05 6.86 16.67
N PHE A 110 -3.39 6.36 17.85
CA PHE A 110 -2.99 6.98 19.11
C PHE A 110 -1.47 7.00 19.28
N VAL A 111 -0.81 5.86 19.08
CA VAL A 111 0.63 5.73 19.20
C VAL A 111 1.34 6.61 18.16
N SER A 112 0.92 6.59 16.92
CA SER A 112 1.54 7.39 15.85
C SER A 112 1.38 8.90 16.05
N SER A 113 0.30 9.32 16.74
CA SER A 113 0.03 10.73 17.03
C SER A 113 0.75 11.28 18.25
N PHE A 114 1.07 10.46 19.25
CA PHE A 114 1.64 10.91 20.51
C PHE A 114 3.03 10.34 20.81
N SER A 115 3.45 9.33 20.11
CA SER A 115 4.79 8.76 20.26
C SER A 115 5.77 9.40 19.27
N PRO A 116 6.95 9.86 19.73
CA PRO A 116 8.04 10.23 18.84
C PRO A 116 8.63 9.00 18.11
N ILE A 117 8.25 7.81 18.57
CA ILE A 117 8.65 6.53 18.02
C ILE A 117 7.46 6.04 17.17
N SER A 118 7.54 6.18 15.85
CA SER A 118 6.57 5.54 14.97
C SER A 118 6.84 4.04 14.97
N PHE A 119 5.84 3.26 15.37
CA PHE A 119 5.87 1.80 15.20
C PHE A 119 5.84 1.51 13.69
N GLY A 120 7.03 1.20 13.11
CA GLY A 120 7.11 0.72 11.74
C GLY A 120 6.41 -0.64 11.63
N GLN A 121 5.97 -0.99 10.44
CA GLN A 121 5.36 -2.30 10.15
C GLN A 121 6.42 -3.43 10.05
N SER A 122 7.46 -3.38 10.88
CA SER A 122 8.49 -4.42 10.89
C SER A 122 8.01 -5.60 11.75
N GLU A 123 8.00 -6.79 11.17
CA GLU A 123 7.67 -8.04 11.87
C GLU A 123 8.79 -8.48 12.84
N ASP A 124 10.00 -7.91 12.69
CA ASP A 124 11.17 -8.26 13.48
C ASP A 124 11.43 -7.22 14.59
N LEU A 125 11.25 -7.62 15.85
CA LEU A 125 11.47 -6.78 17.02
C LEU A 125 12.91 -6.24 17.13
N GLY A 126 13.90 -7.00 16.66
CA GLY A 126 15.31 -6.57 16.67
C GLY A 126 15.56 -5.42 15.69
N LYS A 127 15.08 -5.54 14.48
CA LYS A 127 15.13 -4.47 13.46
C LYS A 127 14.35 -3.24 13.93
N TYR A 128 13.21 -3.47 14.56
CA TYR A 128 12.40 -2.38 15.13
C TYR A 128 13.15 -1.60 16.20
N ALA A 129 13.74 -2.29 17.18
CA ALA A 129 14.52 -1.65 18.25
C ALA A 129 15.71 -0.85 17.68
N LEU A 130 16.43 -1.41 16.71
CA LEU A 130 17.55 -0.74 16.04
C LEU A 130 17.08 0.56 15.35
N LYS A 131 15.98 0.52 14.62
CA LYS A 131 15.40 1.70 13.95
C LYS A 131 14.89 2.75 14.94
N ALA A 132 14.35 2.33 16.09
CA ALA A 132 13.81 3.21 17.12
C ALA A 132 14.89 4.06 17.80
N ILE A 133 16.07 3.48 18.06
CA ILE A 133 17.20 4.19 18.71
C ILE A 133 18.09 4.95 17.72
N THR A 134 17.91 4.75 16.41
CA THR A 134 18.74 5.37 15.38
C THR A 134 18.37 6.84 15.19
N PRO A 135 19.35 7.78 15.27
CA PRO A 135 19.12 9.18 14.92
C PRO A 135 18.58 9.33 13.50
N THR A 136 17.67 10.29 13.29
CA THR A 136 16.97 10.49 12.01
C THR A 136 17.92 10.59 10.82
N VAL A 137 19.07 11.25 10.97
CA VAL A 137 20.05 11.41 9.88
C VAL A 137 20.68 10.09 9.45
N LEU A 138 20.80 9.13 10.38
CA LEU A 138 21.39 7.80 10.12
C LEU A 138 20.34 6.75 9.72
N LYS A 139 19.04 7.05 9.90
CA LYS A 139 17.96 6.12 9.56
C LYS A 139 18.09 5.50 8.16
N PRO A 140 18.33 6.26 7.07
CA PRO A 140 18.39 5.67 5.75
C PRO A 140 19.56 4.69 5.58
N LEU A 141 20.66 4.87 6.30
CA LEU A 141 21.78 3.93 6.29
C LEU A 141 21.40 2.62 7.00
N VAL A 142 20.71 2.72 8.13
CA VAL A 142 20.19 1.55 8.84
C VAL A 142 19.13 0.83 8.01
N ASP A 143 18.19 1.57 7.40
CA ASP A 143 17.16 0.99 6.53
C ASP A 143 17.77 0.21 5.35
N ILE A 144 18.87 0.72 4.76
CA ILE A 144 19.62 0.01 3.71
C ILE A 144 20.31 -1.22 4.28
N ALA A 145 20.95 -1.10 5.45
CA ALA A 145 21.70 -2.20 6.07
C ALA A 145 20.80 -3.38 6.49
N VAL A 146 19.58 -3.08 6.99
CA VAL A 146 18.58 -4.11 7.33
C VAL A 146 17.68 -4.48 6.16
N ASN A 147 17.87 -3.83 5.01
CA ASN A 147 17.06 -3.92 3.78
C ASN A 147 15.56 -3.78 4.01
N GLU A 148 15.16 -2.82 4.84
CA GLU A 148 13.76 -2.64 5.18
C GLU A 148 13.44 -1.17 5.43
N THR A 149 12.45 -0.63 4.71
CA THR A 149 11.95 0.74 4.90
C THR A 149 11.16 0.86 6.22
N HIS A 150 10.76 2.08 6.57
CA HIS A 150 9.83 2.32 7.68
C HIS A 150 8.50 1.55 7.56
N PHE A 151 8.07 1.24 6.34
CA PHE A 151 6.83 0.52 6.04
C PHE A 151 7.02 -1.01 5.94
N GLY A 152 8.14 -1.56 6.38
CA GLY A 152 8.41 -2.99 6.31
C GLY A 152 8.72 -3.51 4.90
N THR A 153 8.82 -2.64 3.89
CA THR A 153 9.13 -3.06 2.51
C THR A 153 10.63 -3.04 2.24
N PRO A 154 11.17 -3.97 1.42
CA PRO A 154 12.59 -3.97 1.09
C PRO A 154 13.04 -2.67 0.42
N VAL A 155 14.21 -2.17 0.78
CA VAL A 155 14.85 -1.00 0.15
C VAL A 155 15.36 -1.37 -1.24
N HIS A 156 16.03 -2.52 -1.35
CA HIS A 156 16.63 -3.02 -2.59
C HIS A 156 16.36 -4.51 -2.80
N ALA A 157 16.50 -4.96 -4.04
CA ALA A 157 16.38 -6.37 -4.38
C ALA A 157 17.59 -7.16 -3.85
N GLU A 158 17.34 -8.35 -3.32
CA GLU A 158 18.36 -9.31 -2.90
C GLU A 158 18.43 -10.50 -3.86
N ASN A 159 19.60 -11.12 -3.92
CA ASN A 159 19.74 -12.38 -4.60
C ASN A 159 18.93 -13.47 -3.89
N LEU A 160 18.18 -14.22 -4.66
CA LEU A 160 17.44 -15.36 -4.12
C LEU A 160 18.45 -16.44 -3.67
N PRO A 161 18.14 -17.21 -2.61
CA PRO A 161 19.02 -18.28 -2.11
C PRO A 161 19.27 -19.41 -3.13
N PHE A 162 18.49 -19.43 -4.22
CA PHE A 162 18.59 -20.41 -5.29
C PHE A 162 18.79 -19.70 -6.64
N GLY A 163 19.78 -20.15 -7.38
CA GLY A 163 20.15 -19.62 -8.71
C GLY A 163 21.52 -18.94 -8.74
N ALA A 164 21.97 -18.56 -9.93
CA ALA A 164 23.21 -17.80 -10.07
C ALA A 164 23.05 -16.39 -9.52
N PRO A 165 23.93 -15.92 -8.62
CA PRO A 165 23.87 -14.57 -8.09
C PRO A 165 24.08 -13.54 -9.21
N LYS A 166 23.30 -12.46 -9.17
CA LYS A 166 23.42 -11.33 -10.09
C LYS A 166 24.17 -10.19 -9.42
N PRO A 167 24.92 -9.38 -10.18
CA PRO A 167 25.50 -8.15 -9.66
C PRO A 167 24.44 -7.22 -9.07
N ASN A 168 24.75 -6.54 -7.98
CA ASN A 168 23.86 -5.58 -7.33
C ASN A 168 23.44 -4.46 -8.28
N SER A 169 24.34 -3.97 -9.12
CA SER A 169 24.10 -2.96 -10.16
C SER A 169 23.08 -3.39 -11.22
N SER A 170 22.86 -4.70 -11.39
CA SER A 170 21.83 -5.23 -12.30
C SER A 170 20.48 -5.47 -11.65
N MET A 171 20.40 -5.41 -10.31
CA MET A 171 19.17 -5.65 -9.54
C MET A 171 18.57 -4.31 -9.13
N SER A 172 17.46 -3.93 -9.73
CA SER A 172 16.72 -2.73 -9.34
C SER A 172 15.25 -2.86 -9.69
N PHE A 173 14.38 -2.36 -8.80
CA PHE A 173 12.94 -2.32 -9.02
C PHE A 173 12.33 -0.92 -8.85
N ARG A 174 13.04 0.04 -8.22
CA ARG A 174 12.49 1.38 -7.89
C ARG A 174 13.22 2.53 -8.55
N SER A 175 14.50 2.36 -8.85
CA SER A 175 15.32 3.44 -9.39
C SER A 175 14.92 3.82 -10.82
N PRO A 176 15.04 5.10 -11.20
CA PRO A 176 14.92 5.55 -12.59
C PRO A 176 15.93 4.84 -13.50
N ASP A 177 15.57 4.70 -14.78
CA ASP A 177 16.42 3.99 -15.75
C ASP A 177 17.80 4.65 -15.94
N ALA A 178 17.87 5.97 -15.86
CA ALA A 178 19.14 6.69 -15.90
C ALA A 178 20.09 6.28 -14.75
N VAL A 179 19.56 6.13 -13.53
CA VAL A 179 20.33 5.68 -12.36
C VAL A 179 20.78 4.24 -12.54
N LYS A 180 19.90 3.35 -13.02
CA LYS A 180 20.25 1.96 -13.33
C LYS A 180 21.36 1.84 -14.36
N GLN A 181 21.28 2.63 -15.44
CA GLN A 181 22.30 2.63 -16.50
C GLN A 181 23.64 3.13 -15.98
N MET A 182 23.65 4.17 -15.15
CA MET A 182 24.86 4.72 -14.53
C MET A 182 25.57 3.65 -13.69
N PHE A 183 24.84 2.91 -12.83
CA PHE A 183 25.48 1.88 -12.00
C PHE A 183 25.88 0.62 -12.77
N LYS A 184 25.15 0.24 -13.81
CA LYS A 184 25.61 -0.81 -14.73
C LYS A 184 26.90 -0.41 -15.45
N TRP A 185 26.98 0.82 -15.92
CA TRP A 185 28.20 1.35 -16.52
C TRP A 185 29.36 1.37 -15.52
N LEU A 186 29.11 1.83 -14.27
CA LEU A 186 30.14 1.86 -13.23
C LEU A 186 30.67 0.45 -12.91
N ASN A 187 29.79 -0.53 -12.80
CA ASN A 187 30.16 -1.93 -12.62
C ASN A 187 31.04 -2.44 -13.81
N GLN A 188 30.67 -2.08 -15.03
CA GLN A 188 31.41 -2.49 -16.22
C GLN A 188 32.81 -1.85 -16.31
N VAL A 189 32.94 -0.57 -15.96
CA VAL A 189 34.24 0.13 -15.97
C VAL A 189 35.19 -0.41 -14.89
N THR A 190 34.64 -1.05 -13.86
CA THR A 190 35.40 -1.69 -12.76
C THR A 190 35.49 -3.21 -12.90
N ASP A 191 35.70 -3.70 -14.13
CA ASP A 191 35.89 -5.11 -14.49
C ASP A 191 34.68 -6.03 -14.20
N GLY A 192 33.48 -5.45 -14.02
CA GLY A 192 32.23 -6.21 -13.93
C GLY A 192 31.59 -6.49 -15.28
N THR A 193 30.61 -7.37 -15.27
CA THR A 193 29.77 -7.70 -16.43
C THR A 193 28.29 -7.74 -15.99
N VAL A 194 27.38 -8.03 -16.91
CA VAL A 194 25.95 -8.24 -16.56
C VAL A 194 25.75 -9.44 -15.62
N HIS A 195 26.73 -10.36 -15.58
CA HIS A 195 26.64 -11.60 -14.78
C HIS A 195 27.68 -11.68 -13.66
N ARG A 196 28.65 -10.76 -13.62
CA ARG A 196 29.72 -10.74 -12.62
C ARG A 196 29.84 -9.34 -12.03
N ALA A 197 29.93 -9.26 -10.70
CA ALA A 197 30.25 -8.03 -9.98
C ALA A 197 31.68 -7.55 -10.32
N GLY A 198 31.84 -6.25 -10.56
CA GLY A 198 33.13 -5.57 -10.64
C GLY A 198 33.55 -5.10 -9.24
N ASP A 199 34.66 -4.33 -9.19
CA ASP A 199 35.15 -3.77 -7.93
C ASP A 199 34.15 -2.79 -7.29
N VAL A 200 33.33 -2.13 -8.10
CA VAL A 200 32.25 -1.24 -7.63
C VAL A 200 30.91 -1.78 -8.12
N ASP A 201 30.24 -2.55 -7.27
CA ASP A 201 28.93 -3.14 -7.53
C ASP A 201 27.90 -2.66 -6.51
N ILE A 202 27.34 -1.48 -6.77
CA ILE A 202 26.36 -0.81 -5.89
C ILE A 202 24.95 -1.05 -6.43
N ASN A 203 24.02 -1.35 -5.52
CA ASN A 203 22.60 -1.46 -5.88
C ASN A 203 22.02 -0.06 -6.15
N PRO A 204 21.46 0.18 -7.34
CA PRO A 204 20.86 1.47 -7.70
C PRO A 204 19.76 1.93 -6.75
N ASP A 205 18.95 0.99 -6.22
CA ASP A 205 17.82 1.32 -5.33
C ASP A 205 18.30 1.85 -3.98
N SER A 206 19.42 1.36 -3.44
CA SER A 206 20.00 1.86 -2.19
C SER A 206 20.44 3.31 -2.29
N LEU A 207 21.15 3.67 -3.37
CA LEU A 207 21.56 5.06 -3.56
C LEU A 207 20.39 5.97 -3.91
N TRP A 208 19.43 5.47 -4.69
CA TRP A 208 18.20 6.20 -4.98
C TRP A 208 17.38 6.47 -3.71
N TYR A 209 17.33 5.51 -2.78
CA TYR A 209 16.70 5.67 -1.47
C TYR A 209 17.36 6.76 -0.64
N LEU A 210 18.72 6.77 -0.56
CA LEU A 210 19.49 7.84 0.10
C LEU A 210 19.18 9.20 -0.51
N PHE A 211 19.26 9.30 -1.84
CA PHE A 211 18.95 10.53 -2.55
C PHE A 211 17.56 11.05 -2.22
N GLN A 212 16.54 10.18 -2.30
CA GLN A 212 15.17 10.55 -1.96
C GLN A 212 15.00 10.98 -0.51
N TYR A 213 15.72 10.36 0.42
CA TYR A 213 15.68 10.71 1.82
C TYR A 213 16.24 12.11 2.09
N PHE A 214 17.42 12.42 1.58
CA PHE A 214 18.09 13.71 1.81
C PHE A 214 17.50 14.86 0.99
N VAL A 215 17.12 14.61 -0.24
CA VAL A 215 16.50 15.64 -1.11
C VAL A 215 15.02 15.79 -0.82
N GLY A 216 14.40 14.79 -0.20
CA GLY A 216 13.02 14.80 0.27
C GLY A 216 12.00 15.09 -0.81
N GLY A 217 10.96 15.84 -0.47
CA GLY A 217 9.86 16.15 -1.37
C GLY A 217 10.26 16.96 -2.62
N ALA A 218 11.30 17.78 -2.53
CA ALA A 218 11.77 18.57 -3.67
C ALA A 218 12.36 17.70 -4.79
N GLY A 219 13.18 16.70 -4.45
CA GLY A 219 13.72 15.76 -5.43
C GLY A 219 12.64 14.92 -6.10
N GLN A 220 11.68 14.45 -5.32
CA GLN A 220 10.52 13.74 -5.86
C GLN A 220 9.65 14.63 -6.76
N PHE A 221 9.51 15.91 -6.42
CA PHE A 221 8.79 16.87 -7.24
C PHE A 221 9.46 17.04 -8.61
N ILE A 222 10.78 17.28 -8.64
CA ILE A 222 11.54 17.48 -9.88
C ILE A 222 11.48 16.23 -10.78
N THR A 223 11.74 15.06 -10.24
CA THR A 223 11.73 13.80 -11.02
C THR A 223 10.34 13.51 -11.60
N ARG A 224 9.29 13.69 -10.82
CA ARG A 224 7.90 13.46 -11.25
C ARG A 224 7.41 14.52 -12.23
N SER A 225 7.82 15.78 -12.06
CA SER A 225 7.51 16.82 -13.03
C SER A 225 8.10 16.50 -14.41
N GLY A 226 9.33 15.96 -14.44
CA GLY A 226 9.95 15.48 -15.67
C GLY A 226 9.16 14.33 -16.31
N GLU A 227 8.77 13.32 -15.54
CA GLU A 227 7.96 12.19 -16.02
C GLU A 227 6.57 12.65 -16.51
N THR A 228 5.93 13.58 -15.79
CA THR A 228 4.62 14.12 -16.18
C THR A 228 4.71 14.89 -17.49
N THR A 229 5.73 15.74 -17.64
CA THR A 229 5.97 16.51 -18.87
C THR A 229 6.22 15.55 -20.05
N PHE A 230 6.99 14.52 -19.84
CA PHE A 230 7.26 13.51 -20.86
C PHE A 230 6.00 12.75 -21.28
N LYS A 231 5.19 12.27 -20.31
CA LYS A 231 3.89 11.62 -20.57
C LYS A 231 2.92 12.56 -21.31
N LEU A 232 2.86 13.83 -20.89
CA LEU A 232 1.98 14.83 -21.52
C LEU A 232 2.39 15.09 -22.96
N ALA A 233 3.69 15.25 -23.24
CA ALA A 233 4.21 15.44 -24.58
C ALA A 233 3.84 14.25 -25.49
N HIS A 234 4.03 13.02 -25.03
CA HIS A 234 3.67 11.82 -25.81
C HIS A 234 2.16 11.67 -26.01
N LYS A 235 1.33 12.03 -25.02
CA LYS A 235 -0.13 12.00 -25.17
C LYS A 235 -0.62 13.00 -26.20
N LEU A 236 0.02 14.14 -26.30
CA LEU A 236 -0.37 15.19 -27.26
C LEU A 236 0.11 14.89 -28.68
N THR A 237 1.18 14.11 -28.84
CA THR A 237 1.81 13.88 -30.15
C THR A 237 1.47 12.52 -30.75
N ASP A 238 1.58 11.41 -29.99
CA ASP A 238 1.63 10.07 -30.60
C ASP A 238 0.76 8.99 -29.99
N THR A 239 0.20 9.17 -28.77
CA THR A 239 -0.52 8.11 -28.07
C THR A 239 -1.73 8.60 -27.27
N PRO A 240 -2.89 8.71 -27.93
CA PRO A 240 -4.13 9.09 -27.28
C PRO A 240 -4.59 8.08 -26.20
N ASP A 241 -4.15 6.83 -26.25
CA ASP A 241 -4.53 5.77 -25.30
C ASP A 241 -3.76 5.81 -23.97
N LEU A 242 -2.76 6.67 -23.84
CA LEU A 242 -2.04 6.83 -22.59
C LEU A 242 -2.94 7.54 -21.56
N LYS A 243 -3.37 6.79 -20.53
CA LYS A 243 -4.19 7.36 -19.46
C LYS A 243 -3.34 8.24 -18.56
N LEU A 244 -3.62 9.56 -18.58
CA LEU A 244 -3.09 10.49 -17.58
C LEU A 244 -4.04 10.52 -16.40
N SER A 245 -3.52 10.21 -15.22
CA SER A 245 -4.21 10.34 -13.94
C SER A 245 -3.81 11.64 -13.25
N TYR A 246 -4.67 12.17 -12.37
CA TYR A 246 -4.32 13.26 -11.45
C TYR A 246 -3.11 12.92 -10.58
N ASN A 247 -2.87 11.63 -10.34
CA ASN A 247 -1.70 11.11 -9.63
C ASN A 247 -0.37 11.31 -10.38
N ASP A 248 -0.41 11.56 -11.68
CA ASP A 248 0.79 11.88 -12.46
C ASP A 248 1.25 13.32 -12.24
N ILE A 249 0.36 14.21 -11.78
CA ILE A 249 0.68 15.63 -11.53
C ILE A 249 1.19 15.80 -10.09
N PRO A 250 2.46 16.23 -9.87
CA PRO A 250 3.11 16.20 -8.57
C PRO A 250 2.40 16.93 -7.43
N LEU A 251 1.74 18.06 -7.73
CA LEU A 251 0.98 18.82 -6.73
C LEU A 251 -0.38 18.20 -6.43
N LEU A 252 -1.09 17.75 -7.47
CA LEU A 252 -2.42 17.18 -7.32
C LEU A 252 -2.38 15.81 -6.66
N ARG A 253 -1.33 15.02 -6.87
CA ARG A 253 -1.15 13.71 -6.26
C ARG A 253 -1.27 13.68 -4.73
N LYS A 254 -0.90 14.78 -4.06
CA LYS A 254 -1.02 14.85 -2.59
C LYS A 254 -2.44 15.11 -2.11
N MET A 255 -3.28 15.63 -3.01
CA MET A 255 -4.66 16.01 -2.69
C MET A 255 -5.67 15.04 -3.28
N TYR A 256 -5.34 14.38 -4.39
CA TYR A 256 -6.21 13.43 -5.07
C TYR A 256 -5.77 12.01 -4.79
N GLY A 257 -6.70 11.15 -4.43
CA GLY A 257 -6.49 9.73 -4.24
C GLY A 257 -7.33 8.91 -5.22
N GLU A 258 -6.73 7.84 -5.69
CA GLU A 258 -7.41 6.76 -6.40
C GLU A 258 -7.42 5.51 -5.51
N PRO A 259 -8.44 4.64 -5.62
CA PRO A 259 -8.49 3.41 -4.84
C PRO A 259 -7.22 2.58 -5.02
N SER A 260 -6.68 2.11 -3.92
CA SER A 260 -5.45 1.35 -3.97
C SER A 260 -5.69 -0.07 -4.49
N LYS A 261 -5.04 -0.42 -5.60
CA LYS A 261 -4.96 -1.80 -6.07
C LYS A 261 -4.23 -2.73 -5.09
N TYR A 262 -3.49 -2.18 -4.13
CA TYR A 262 -2.81 -2.97 -3.09
C TYR A 262 -3.78 -3.65 -2.14
N TYR A 263 -4.99 -3.11 -1.94
CA TYR A 263 -6.04 -3.76 -1.17
C TYR A 263 -6.39 -5.14 -1.75
N ASP A 264 -6.67 -5.20 -3.06
CA ASP A 264 -7.04 -6.44 -3.75
C ASP A 264 -5.93 -7.50 -3.63
N TYR A 265 -4.66 -7.07 -3.76
CA TYR A 265 -3.50 -7.96 -3.63
C TYR A 265 -3.23 -8.38 -2.19
N GLY A 266 -3.45 -7.50 -1.21
CA GLY A 266 -3.36 -7.81 0.21
C GLY A 266 -4.33 -8.91 0.59
N LEU A 267 -5.61 -8.71 0.24
CA LEU A 267 -6.68 -9.66 0.48
C LEU A 267 -6.42 -11.01 -0.22
N TYR A 268 -5.90 -10.99 -1.46
CA TYR A 268 -5.48 -12.20 -2.16
C TYR A 268 -4.37 -12.95 -1.42
N SER A 269 -3.38 -12.23 -0.91
CA SER A 269 -2.25 -12.81 -0.19
C SER A 269 -2.70 -13.47 1.11
N GLU A 270 -3.55 -12.80 1.87
CA GLU A 270 -4.13 -13.30 3.11
C GLU A 270 -4.92 -14.59 2.88
N ARG A 271 -5.87 -14.56 1.93
CA ARG A 271 -6.67 -15.73 1.54
C ARG A 271 -5.84 -16.89 1.01
N SER A 272 -4.78 -16.57 0.27
CA SER A 272 -3.81 -17.56 -0.19
C SER A 272 -3.11 -18.26 0.97
N ASN A 273 -2.74 -17.52 2.00
CA ASN A 273 -2.09 -18.06 3.19
C ASN A 273 -3.08 -18.87 4.04
N GLU A 274 -4.31 -18.40 4.20
CA GLU A 274 -5.38 -19.13 4.87
C GLU A 274 -5.63 -20.51 4.21
N ILE A 275 -5.79 -20.54 2.88
CA ILE A 275 -5.96 -21.81 2.14
C ILE A 275 -4.77 -22.75 2.36
N LYS A 276 -3.54 -22.25 2.33
CA LYS A 276 -2.35 -23.06 2.59
C LYS A 276 -2.32 -23.61 4.00
N THR A 277 -2.77 -22.83 4.98
CA THR A 277 -2.87 -23.27 6.39
C THR A 277 -3.93 -24.36 6.51
N LEU A 278 -5.12 -24.14 5.97
CA LEU A 278 -6.18 -25.15 5.96
C LEU A 278 -5.74 -26.46 5.26
N MET A 279 -4.99 -26.35 4.16
CA MET A 279 -4.44 -27.53 3.47
C MET A 279 -3.39 -28.28 4.30
N ARG A 280 -2.61 -27.57 5.14
CA ARG A 280 -1.69 -28.22 6.08
C ARG A 280 -2.45 -28.95 7.20
N GLU A 281 -3.47 -28.27 7.79
CA GLU A 281 -4.35 -28.87 8.81
C GLU A 281 -5.06 -30.12 8.31
N LEU A 282 -5.52 -30.13 7.05
CA LEU A 282 -6.15 -31.28 6.43
C LEU A 282 -5.19 -32.46 6.21
N LYS A 283 -3.90 -32.18 6.00
CA LYS A 283 -2.86 -33.21 5.82
C LYS A 283 -2.36 -33.79 7.15
N ASP A 284 -2.52 -33.05 8.23
CA ASP A 284 -2.07 -33.48 9.56
C ASP A 284 -3.16 -34.34 10.23
N PRO A 285 -2.88 -35.60 10.55
CA PRO A 285 -3.86 -36.48 11.20
C PRO A 285 -4.35 -35.98 12.57
N THR A 286 -3.55 -35.15 13.25
CA THR A 286 -3.86 -34.66 14.61
C THR A 286 -4.81 -33.43 14.57
N THR A 287 -4.79 -32.68 13.50
CA THR A 287 -5.57 -31.45 13.33
C THR A 287 -6.70 -31.58 12.31
N ARG A 288 -6.83 -32.74 11.68
CA ARG A 288 -7.83 -33.02 10.65
C ARG A 288 -9.26 -32.77 11.15
N ARG A 289 -9.84 -31.64 10.76
CA ARG A 289 -11.25 -31.33 11.02
C ARG A 289 -12.18 -32.25 10.23
N SER A 290 -13.43 -32.41 10.73
CA SER A 290 -14.44 -33.24 10.11
C SER A 290 -14.64 -32.99 8.60
N ALA A 291 -14.99 -34.03 7.87
CA ALA A 291 -15.03 -34.09 6.40
C ALA A 291 -15.90 -33.02 5.71
N ASP A 292 -16.78 -32.33 6.42
CA ASP A 292 -17.72 -31.35 5.86
C ASP A 292 -17.06 -30.15 5.17
N ASN A 293 -15.76 -29.92 5.42
CA ASN A 293 -15.02 -28.81 4.83
C ASN A 293 -13.96 -29.22 3.81
N TYR A 294 -13.76 -30.53 3.60
CA TYR A 294 -12.66 -31.04 2.77
C TYR A 294 -12.79 -30.61 1.30
N GLU A 295 -13.97 -30.80 0.72
CA GLU A 295 -14.21 -30.49 -0.70
C GLU A 295 -14.08 -29.00 -1.00
N GLY A 296 -14.56 -28.13 -0.09
CA GLY A 296 -14.44 -26.68 -0.22
C GLY A 296 -12.98 -26.22 -0.23
N VAL A 297 -12.16 -26.71 0.70
CA VAL A 297 -10.74 -26.37 0.78
C VAL A 297 -9.96 -26.91 -0.42
N MET A 298 -10.24 -28.11 -0.86
CA MET A 298 -9.63 -28.70 -2.06
C MET A 298 -9.98 -27.94 -3.33
N TYR A 299 -11.22 -27.46 -3.44
CA TYR A 299 -11.63 -26.62 -4.56
C TYR A 299 -10.85 -25.28 -4.56
N LEU A 300 -10.78 -24.60 -3.40
CA LEU A 300 -10.04 -23.34 -3.25
C LEU A 300 -8.55 -23.53 -3.51
N ASP A 301 -7.94 -24.64 -3.10
CA ASP A 301 -6.53 -24.95 -3.40
C ASP A 301 -6.30 -25.13 -4.91
N LYS A 302 -7.18 -25.83 -5.61
CA LYS A 302 -7.11 -25.95 -7.06
C LYS A 302 -7.28 -24.61 -7.76
N LEU A 303 -8.22 -23.80 -7.29
CA LEU A 303 -8.49 -22.46 -7.84
C LEU A 303 -7.28 -21.55 -7.68
N ILE A 304 -6.71 -21.45 -6.48
CA ILE A 304 -5.55 -20.59 -6.23
C ILE A 304 -4.32 -21.04 -7.01
N ASN A 305 -4.10 -22.34 -7.16
CA ASN A 305 -3.02 -22.88 -7.98
C ASN A 305 -3.18 -22.52 -9.46
N LYS A 306 -4.42 -22.50 -9.97
CA LYS A 306 -4.73 -22.03 -11.34
C LYS A 306 -4.44 -20.53 -11.48
N VAL A 307 -4.92 -19.71 -10.53
CA VAL A 307 -4.70 -18.27 -10.50
C VAL A 307 -3.21 -17.94 -10.42
N ASN A 308 -2.46 -18.61 -9.55
CA ASN A 308 -1.00 -18.44 -9.44
C ASN A 308 -0.26 -18.73 -10.76
N LYS A 309 -0.68 -19.76 -11.51
CA LYS A 309 -0.12 -20.05 -12.83
C LYS A 309 -0.39 -18.92 -13.83
N MET A 310 -1.60 -18.39 -13.85
CA MET A 310 -1.96 -17.27 -14.73
C MET A 310 -1.22 -15.99 -14.34
N LEU A 311 -1.14 -15.67 -13.04
CA LEU A 311 -0.37 -14.54 -12.53
C LEU A 311 1.11 -14.64 -12.91
N LYS A 312 1.70 -15.84 -12.84
CA LYS A 312 3.09 -16.07 -13.27
C LYS A 312 3.30 -15.73 -14.75
N VAL A 313 2.36 -16.11 -15.61
CA VAL A 313 2.42 -15.78 -17.05
C VAL A 313 2.29 -14.27 -17.30
N ILE A 314 1.32 -13.61 -16.65
CA ILE A 314 1.12 -12.16 -16.77
C ILE A 314 2.38 -11.42 -16.29
N ARG A 315 2.96 -11.82 -15.16
CA ARG A 315 4.17 -11.22 -14.62
C ARG A 315 5.40 -11.45 -15.48
N ALA A 316 5.49 -12.59 -16.17
CA ALA A 316 6.52 -12.83 -17.18
C ALA A 316 6.35 -11.85 -18.36
N LYS A 317 5.17 -11.75 -18.94
CA LYS A 317 4.87 -10.78 -20.00
C LYS A 317 5.17 -9.34 -19.59
N LYS A 318 4.88 -8.96 -18.34
CA LYS A 318 5.24 -7.62 -17.81
C LYS A 318 6.75 -7.39 -17.74
N ARG A 319 7.55 -8.42 -17.48
CA ARG A 319 9.01 -8.30 -17.52
C ARG A 319 9.49 -8.10 -18.95
N ASP A 320 8.98 -8.91 -19.87
CA ASP A 320 9.35 -8.82 -21.29
C ASP A 320 8.92 -7.47 -21.91
N ALA A 321 7.75 -6.95 -21.48
CA ALA A 321 7.27 -5.64 -21.92
C ALA A 321 8.18 -4.47 -21.47
N LYS A 322 9.01 -4.63 -20.44
CA LYS A 322 9.98 -3.60 -20.03
C LYS A 322 11.11 -3.40 -21.05
N ASP A 323 11.37 -4.40 -21.88
CA ASP A 323 12.42 -4.36 -22.90
C ASP A 323 11.94 -3.73 -24.21
N ILE A 324 10.66 -3.35 -24.33
CA ILE A 324 10.12 -2.62 -25.48
C ILE A 324 10.79 -1.24 -25.51
N ALA A 325 11.48 -0.94 -26.62
CA ALA A 325 12.23 0.30 -26.79
C ALA A 325 11.31 1.53 -26.86
N ASP A 326 10.17 1.40 -27.54
CA ASP A 326 9.19 2.47 -27.67
C ASP A 326 8.45 2.70 -26.32
N TYR A 327 8.63 3.89 -25.74
CA TYR A 327 8.08 4.22 -24.42
C TYR A 327 6.55 4.19 -24.37
N PRO A 328 5.81 4.81 -25.31
CA PRO A 328 4.37 4.79 -25.31
C PRO A 328 3.78 3.38 -25.36
N THR A 329 4.24 2.58 -26.32
CA THR A 329 3.82 1.17 -26.47
C THR A 329 4.15 0.36 -25.23
N ARG A 330 5.32 0.56 -24.64
CA ARG A 330 5.73 -0.06 -23.38
C ARG A 330 4.77 0.30 -22.25
N ALA A 331 4.45 1.59 -22.08
CA ALA A 331 3.60 2.08 -21.00
C ALA A 331 2.17 1.52 -21.10
N VAL A 332 1.56 1.55 -22.29
CA VAL A 332 0.23 0.99 -22.54
C VAL A 332 0.21 -0.52 -22.33
N THR A 333 1.22 -1.23 -22.81
CA THR A 333 1.32 -2.68 -22.64
C THR A 333 1.43 -3.07 -21.16
N ILE A 334 2.27 -2.40 -20.41
CA ILE A 334 2.43 -2.64 -18.97
C ILE A 334 1.12 -2.33 -18.23
N GLN A 335 0.44 -1.23 -18.58
CA GLN A 335 -0.84 -0.86 -17.95
C GLN A 335 -1.91 -1.91 -18.21
N ASN A 336 -2.08 -2.36 -19.44
CA ASN A 336 -3.04 -3.40 -19.79
C ASN A 336 -2.76 -4.73 -19.07
N LEU A 337 -1.49 -5.10 -18.91
CA LEU A 337 -1.11 -6.30 -18.14
C LEU A 337 -1.36 -6.14 -16.64
N GLN A 338 -1.21 -4.93 -16.09
CA GLN A 338 -1.56 -4.64 -14.70
C GLN A 338 -3.06 -4.75 -14.46
N ASP A 339 -3.88 -4.24 -15.39
CA ASP A 339 -5.33 -4.34 -15.31
C ASP A 339 -5.81 -5.81 -15.39
N GLN A 340 -5.19 -6.62 -16.27
CA GLN A 340 -5.46 -8.06 -16.34
C GLN A 340 -5.06 -8.78 -15.04
N GLU A 341 -3.90 -8.45 -14.47
CA GLU A 341 -3.45 -9.00 -13.19
C GLU A 341 -4.44 -8.69 -12.07
N ARG A 342 -4.90 -7.43 -12.00
CA ARG A 342 -5.87 -6.98 -10.99
C ARG A 342 -7.22 -7.70 -11.15
N LYS A 343 -7.78 -7.75 -12.36
CA LYS A 343 -9.05 -8.46 -12.61
C LYS A 343 -9.01 -9.91 -12.16
N LEU A 344 -7.93 -10.61 -12.46
CA LEU A 344 -7.76 -12.00 -12.05
C LEU A 344 -7.74 -12.17 -10.52
N VAL A 345 -7.10 -11.25 -9.81
CA VAL A 345 -7.07 -11.23 -8.34
C VAL A 345 -8.45 -10.95 -7.76
N MET A 346 -9.17 -9.97 -8.31
CA MET A 346 -10.52 -9.61 -7.88
C MET A 346 -11.52 -10.74 -8.11
N GLU A 347 -11.48 -11.40 -9.29
CA GLU A 347 -12.30 -12.57 -9.57
C GLU A 347 -12.07 -13.71 -8.58
N PHE A 348 -10.78 -13.95 -8.22
CA PHE A 348 -10.47 -14.93 -7.18
C PHE A 348 -11.07 -14.53 -5.83
N ASN A 349 -10.89 -13.27 -5.42
CA ASN A 349 -11.41 -12.75 -4.16
C ASN A 349 -12.94 -12.91 -4.08
N LYS A 350 -13.65 -12.57 -5.13
CA LYS A 350 -15.10 -12.75 -5.24
C LYS A 350 -15.54 -14.22 -5.12
N LEU A 351 -14.87 -15.12 -5.84
CA LEU A 351 -15.16 -16.55 -5.76
C LEU A 351 -14.90 -17.14 -4.38
N TYR A 352 -13.85 -16.66 -3.70
CA TYR A 352 -13.55 -17.05 -2.34
C TYR A 352 -14.68 -16.65 -1.37
N ASP A 353 -15.20 -15.42 -1.46
CA ASP A 353 -16.27 -14.91 -0.59
C ASP A 353 -17.58 -15.66 -0.83
N VAL A 354 -17.95 -15.90 -2.10
CA VAL A 354 -19.13 -16.68 -2.44
C VAL A 354 -19.05 -18.08 -1.82
N ARG A 355 -17.89 -18.71 -1.86
CA ARG A 355 -17.72 -20.06 -1.32
C ARG A 355 -17.70 -20.08 0.21
N ARG A 356 -17.18 -19.03 0.85
CA ARG A 356 -17.18 -18.90 2.32
C ARG A 356 -18.60 -18.65 2.88
N LYS A 357 -19.45 -17.94 2.13
CA LYS A 357 -20.87 -17.70 2.53
C LYS A 357 -21.78 -18.91 2.34
N GLN A 358 -21.35 -19.93 1.56
CA GLN A 358 -22.10 -21.18 1.35
C GLN A 358 -21.88 -22.23 2.44
N LYS A 359 -21.16 -21.85 3.52
CA LYS A 359 -21.05 -22.59 4.79
C LYS A 359 -22.12 -22.12 5.75
#